data_48e0fed1c6a20106285ec91f7a09e7c3
#
_entry.id   48e0fed1c6a20106285ec91f7a09e7c3
#
_cell.length_a   1.000
_cell.length_b   1.000
_cell.length_c   1.000
_cell.angle_alpha   90.00
_cell.angle_beta   90.00
_cell.angle_gamma   90.00
#
_symmetry.space_group_name_H-M   'P 1'
#
loop_
_entity.id
_entity.type
_entity.pdbx_description
1 polymer ?
#
loop_
_entity_poly.entity_id
_entity_poly.type
_entity_poly.pdbx_seq_one_letter_code
_entity_poly.pdbx_strand_id
1 'polypeptide(L)'
;MAWASNISDTCIILFMKGKSMDKYLEASKRLINFLDTNPSPFHVIAALGKMYEKAGFKRLLEKERFDIKKGESYYVTRNNSSIIAFKIPKKDFKGFNITAAHSDSPTFKIKANAEITVEKNFVKLNVEKYGGMLMAPWFDRPLGIAGRVMVKSGTKIEEHLLHIDRDIIMMPNLAIHMNREANDGYKYNAQTDTQPIFAEIGSDVTLYDIIAKELGISKSAILDTDLFLTNRVKGTVWGANNEFIAAGRLDDLQCVFAGAESIIEAENKDNIALHCVFDNEEVGSGTKQGAASTFLKDVLIRVNKALGGDEESYLQAVARSFMVSADNAHSVHPNYTEKADPCNRPVVNKGVVIKYNANQKYTTDAVSGAVFRDICAEAEVPVQTFTNRSDVAGGSTLGNISNTQVSLNAVDIGMAQWAMHSPYESGGVKDTYYLEAAMKKFFETDISGKLY
;
A
#
# COMPACT_ATOMS: atom_id res chain seq x y z
N MET A 1 -27.68 -28.20 44.69
CA MET A 1 -27.82 -28.17 43.22
C MET A 1 -27.56 -26.76 42.70
N ALA A 2 -26.31 -26.32 42.61
CA ALA A 2 -25.95 -24.99 42.10
C ALA A 2 -24.50 -24.94 41.51
N TRP A 3 -24.07 -26.00 40.84
CA TRP A 3 -22.71 -26.06 40.22
C TRP A 3 -22.66 -26.43 38.76
N ALA A 4 -23.81 -26.56 38.09
CA ALA A 4 -23.88 -27.05 36.70
C ALA A 4 -24.13 -25.93 35.65
N SER A 5 -24.49 -24.69 36.06
CA SER A 5 -24.86 -23.62 35.10
C SER A 5 -23.68 -22.74 34.64
N ASN A 6 -22.56 -22.69 35.39
CA ASN A 6 -21.45 -21.79 35.04
C ASN A 6 -20.41 -22.35 34.06
N ILE A 7 -20.44 -23.65 33.76
CA ILE A 7 -19.45 -24.27 32.82
C ILE A 7 -19.89 -24.09 31.36
N SER A 8 -21.20 -24.04 31.08
CA SER A 8 -21.73 -23.90 29.71
C SER A 8 -21.48 -22.49 29.13
N ASP A 9 -21.68 -21.45 29.96
CA ASP A 9 -21.53 -20.06 29.48
C ASP A 9 -20.07 -19.70 29.27
N THR A 10 -19.17 -20.16 30.12
CA THR A 10 -17.72 -19.94 29.95
C THR A 10 -17.18 -20.68 28.72
N CYS A 11 -17.64 -21.91 28.46
CA CYS A 11 -17.26 -22.66 27.24
C CYS A 11 -17.83 -22.02 25.98
N ILE A 12 -19.06 -21.52 25.99
CA ILE A 12 -19.68 -20.84 24.85
C ILE A 12 -18.95 -19.51 24.59
N ILE A 13 -18.63 -18.74 25.61
CA ILE A 13 -17.87 -17.48 25.50
C ILE A 13 -16.45 -17.73 24.97
N LEU A 14 -15.77 -18.77 25.42
CA LEU A 14 -14.45 -19.18 24.93
C LEU A 14 -14.51 -19.66 23.46
N PHE A 15 -15.53 -20.43 23.10
CA PHE A 15 -15.74 -20.91 21.73
C PHE A 15 -16.11 -19.77 20.78
N MET A 16 -16.95 -18.81 21.21
CA MET A 16 -17.27 -17.61 20.42
C MET A 16 -16.08 -16.66 20.30
N LYS A 17 -15.27 -16.50 21.34
CA LYS A 17 -14.00 -15.74 21.28
C LYS A 17 -12.99 -16.41 20.36
N GLY A 18 -12.90 -17.74 20.35
CA GLY A 18 -12.05 -18.49 19.41
C GLY A 18 -12.44 -18.26 17.98
N LYS A 19 -13.70 -18.45 17.60
CA LYS A 19 -14.20 -18.19 16.23
C LYS A 19 -14.05 -16.72 15.80
N SER A 20 -14.20 -15.77 16.75
CA SER A 20 -13.99 -14.35 16.45
C SER A 20 -12.52 -14.02 16.21
N MET A 21 -11.58 -14.68 16.89
CA MET A 21 -10.15 -14.46 16.69
C MET A 21 -9.68 -15.08 15.36
N ASP A 22 -10.25 -16.20 14.93
CA ASP A 22 -9.87 -16.89 13.69
C ASP A 22 -10.01 -16.00 12.46
N LYS A 23 -11.13 -15.26 12.31
CA LYS A 23 -11.34 -14.36 11.15
C LYS A 23 -10.31 -13.24 11.03
N TYR A 24 -9.87 -12.68 12.17
CA TYR A 24 -8.84 -11.65 12.20
C TYR A 24 -7.48 -12.21 11.80
N LEU A 25 -7.15 -13.38 12.35
CA LEU A 25 -5.92 -14.08 12.04
C LEU A 25 -5.85 -14.53 10.59
N GLU A 26 -6.97 -14.98 10.01
CA GLU A 26 -7.06 -15.34 8.59
C GLU A 26 -6.84 -14.15 7.68
N ALA A 27 -7.49 -13.01 7.94
CA ALA A 27 -7.27 -11.77 7.19
C ALA A 27 -5.79 -11.33 7.26
N SER A 28 -5.21 -11.34 8.46
CA SER A 28 -3.79 -11.02 8.65
C SER A 28 -2.85 -11.96 7.92
N LYS A 29 -3.13 -13.27 7.90
CA LYS A 29 -2.31 -14.25 7.16
C LYS A 29 -2.40 -14.05 5.64
N ARG A 30 -3.58 -13.72 5.12
CA ARG A 30 -3.74 -13.39 3.69
C ARG A 30 -2.93 -12.14 3.34
N LEU A 31 -3.02 -11.09 4.16
CA LEU A 31 -2.20 -9.88 4.00
C LEU A 31 -0.71 -10.20 4.04
N ILE A 32 -0.21 -10.92 5.06
CA ILE A 32 1.21 -11.29 5.19
C ILE A 32 1.69 -12.03 3.93
N ASN A 33 0.92 -12.99 3.44
CA ASN A 33 1.25 -13.70 2.21
C ASN A 33 1.32 -12.75 1.00
N PHE A 34 0.40 -11.78 0.89
CA PHE A 34 0.43 -10.77 -0.15
C PHE A 34 1.68 -9.89 -0.05
N LEU A 35 2.04 -9.43 1.14
CA LEU A 35 3.25 -8.64 1.39
C LEU A 35 4.52 -9.41 1.04
N ASP A 36 4.65 -10.65 1.50
CA ASP A 36 5.85 -11.48 1.31
C ASP A 36 6.12 -11.87 -0.15
N THR A 37 5.07 -11.92 -0.97
CA THR A 37 5.16 -12.33 -2.38
C THR A 37 5.26 -11.16 -3.37
N ASN A 38 5.03 -9.92 -2.92
CA ASN A 38 4.98 -8.75 -3.78
C ASN A 38 5.98 -7.67 -3.35
N PRO A 39 7.28 -7.85 -3.65
CA PRO A 39 8.36 -7.05 -3.08
C PRO A 39 8.56 -5.66 -3.71
N SER A 40 7.87 -5.33 -4.81
CA SER A 40 7.99 -4.02 -5.48
C SER A 40 6.64 -3.57 -6.06
N PRO A 41 6.45 -2.29 -6.39
CA PRO A 41 5.21 -1.78 -6.99
C PRO A 41 4.77 -2.58 -8.23
N PHE A 42 5.71 -2.99 -9.07
CA PHE A 42 5.44 -3.78 -10.28
C PHE A 42 4.87 -5.16 -9.95
N HIS A 43 5.41 -5.82 -8.92
CA HIS A 43 4.88 -7.11 -8.44
C HIS A 43 3.48 -6.95 -7.84
N VAL A 44 3.26 -5.89 -7.06
CA VAL A 44 1.95 -5.56 -6.48
C VAL A 44 0.90 -5.43 -7.57
N ILE A 45 1.15 -4.63 -8.61
CA ILE A 45 0.18 -4.42 -9.68
C ILE A 45 -0.04 -5.68 -10.52
N ALA A 46 1.01 -6.47 -10.76
CA ALA A 46 0.86 -7.75 -11.43
C ALA A 46 0.02 -8.75 -10.62
N ALA A 47 0.19 -8.78 -9.29
CA ALA A 47 -0.60 -9.62 -8.39
C ALA A 47 -2.06 -9.17 -8.34
N LEU A 48 -2.33 -7.87 -8.21
CA LEU A 48 -3.68 -7.31 -8.25
C LEU A 48 -4.38 -7.62 -9.57
N GLY A 49 -3.69 -7.47 -10.70
CA GLY A 49 -4.23 -7.86 -12.02
C GLY A 49 -4.69 -9.30 -12.04
N LYS A 50 -3.87 -10.24 -11.53
CA LYS A 50 -4.22 -11.66 -11.41
C LYS A 50 -5.40 -11.91 -10.47
N MET A 51 -5.46 -11.20 -9.33
CA MET A 51 -6.60 -11.29 -8.40
C MET A 51 -7.90 -10.84 -9.07
N TYR A 52 -7.88 -9.74 -9.78
CA TYR A 52 -9.03 -9.20 -10.51
C TYR A 52 -9.44 -10.13 -11.67
N GLU A 53 -8.51 -10.62 -12.47
CA GLU A 53 -8.81 -11.59 -13.55
C GLU A 53 -9.48 -12.86 -13.00
N LYS A 54 -8.95 -13.40 -11.90
CA LYS A 54 -9.53 -14.55 -11.19
C LYS A 54 -10.95 -14.27 -10.70
N ALA A 55 -11.25 -13.02 -10.31
CA ALA A 55 -12.57 -12.57 -9.90
C ALA A 55 -13.49 -12.18 -11.08
N GLY A 56 -13.04 -12.35 -12.33
CA GLY A 56 -13.84 -12.07 -13.53
C GLY A 56 -13.76 -10.63 -14.06
N PHE A 57 -12.84 -9.82 -13.55
CA PHE A 57 -12.58 -8.50 -14.11
C PHE A 57 -11.86 -8.61 -15.46
N LYS A 58 -12.24 -7.78 -16.42
CA LYS A 58 -11.65 -7.72 -17.75
C LYS A 58 -10.61 -6.61 -17.83
N ARG A 59 -9.43 -6.92 -18.35
CA ARG A 59 -8.39 -5.91 -18.57
C ARG A 59 -8.77 -4.98 -19.73
N LEU A 60 -8.65 -3.68 -19.49
CA LEU A 60 -8.73 -2.63 -20.52
C LEU A 60 -7.33 -2.06 -20.77
N LEU A 61 -7.07 -1.65 -22.02
CA LEU A 61 -5.82 -0.99 -22.39
C LEU A 61 -6.08 0.50 -22.59
N GLU A 62 -5.27 1.36 -21.95
CA GLU A 62 -5.44 2.82 -22.08
C GLU A 62 -5.38 3.32 -23.52
N LYS A 63 -4.59 2.68 -24.37
CA LYS A 63 -4.45 3.03 -25.82
C LYS A 63 -5.64 2.62 -26.68
N GLU A 64 -6.60 1.87 -26.13
CA GLU A 64 -7.77 1.36 -26.84
C GLU A 64 -9.04 2.03 -26.32
N ARG A 65 -10.12 1.97 -27.13
CA ARG A 65 -11.46 2.42 -26.69
C ARG A 65 -11.96 1.50 -25.58
N PHE A 66 -12.53 2.06 -24.52
CA PHE A 66 -13.17 1.27 -23.47
C PHE A 66 -14.51 0.72 -23.96
N ASP A 67 -14.63 -0.59 -24.07
CA ASP A 67 -15.88 -1.31 -24.28
C ASP A 67 -16.41 -1.81 -22.94
N ILE A 68 -17.35 -1.07 -22.36
CA ILE A 68 -17.87 -1.26 -21.00
C ILE A 68 -19.34 -1.61 -21.04
N LYS A 69 -19.74 -2.63 -20.27
CA LYS A 69 -21.14 -3.07 -20.13
C LYS A 69 -21.61 -3.02 -18.69
N LYS A 70 -22.88 -2.69 -18.49
CA LYS A 70 -23.53 -2.77 -17.18
C LYS A 70 -23.45 -4.15 -16.60
N GLY A 71 -23.18 -4.25 -15.29
CA GLY A 71 -23.04 -5.49 -14.56
C GLY A 71 -21.70 -6.22 -14.74
N GLU A 72 -20.75 -5.62 -15.48
CA GLU A 72 -19.41 -6.19 -15.66
C GLU A 72 -18.36 -5.42 -14.84
N SER A 73 -17.18 -6.05 -14.70
CA SER A 73 -16.06 -5.52 -13.93
C SER A 73 -14.81 -5.44 -14.80
N TYR A 74 -14.02 -4.40 -14.57
CA TYR A 74 -12.86 -4.09 -15.40
C TYR A 74 -11.68 -3.58 -14.57
N TYR A 75 -10.47 -3.63 -15.13
CA TYR A 75 -9.32 -2.92 -14.61
C TYR A 75 -8.44 -2.37 -15.73
N VAL A 76 -7.68 -1.33 -15.42
CA VAL A 76 -6.71 -0.70 -16.29
C VAL A 76 -5.44 -0.40 -15.52
N THR A 77 -4.28 -0.53 -16.16
CA THR A 77 -2.97 -0.25 -15.55
C THR A 77 -2.27 0.91 -16.26
N ARG A 78 -1.51 1.70 -15.49
CA ARG A 78 -0.60 2.72 -16.02
C ARG A 78 0.81 2.45 -15.50
N ASN A 79 1.81 2.45 -16.39
CA ASN A 79 3.21 2.14 -16.09
C ASN A 79 3.46 0.74 -15.47
N ASN A 80 2.47 -0.15 -15.42
CA ASN A 80 2.47 -1.41 -14.68
C ASN A 80 2.86 -1.27 -13.19
N SER A 81 2.75 -0.06 -12.64
CA SER A 81 2.98 0.25 -11.22
C SER A 81 1.78 0.93 -10.55
N SER A 82 0.74 1.24 -11.33
CA SER A 82 -0.56 1.75 -10.87
C SER A 82 -1.71 1.02 -11.55
N ILE A 83 -2.83 0.86 -10.86
CA ILE A 83 -4.01 0.13 -11.35
C ILE A 83 -5.28 0.81 -10.85
N ILE A 84 -6.32 0.84 -11.68
CA ILE A 84 -7.68 1.20 -11.29
C ILE A 84 -8.60 0.06 -11.70
N ALA A 85 -9.21 -0.59 -10.72
CA ALA A 85 -10.24 -1.62 -10.91
C ALA A 85 -11.61 -1.01 -10.62
N PHE A 86 -12.64 -1.43 -11.39
CA PHE A 86 -13.98 -0.91 -11.19
C PHE A 86 -15.08 -1.91 -11.56
N LYS A 87 -16.21 -1.81 -10.86
CA LYS A 87 -17.42 -2.63 -11.06
C LYS A 87 -18.57 -1.75 -11.48
N ILE A 88 -19.18 -2.05 -12.62
CA ILE A 88 -20.34 -1.32 -13.14
C ILE A 88 -21.61 -1.95 -12.58
N PRO A 89 -22.54 -1.18 -11.98
CA PRO A 89 -23.83 -1.71 -11.54
C PRO A 89 -24.70 -2.16 -12.75
N LYS A 90 -25.67 -3.02 -12.48
CA LYS A 90 -26.60 -3.54 -13.51
C LYS A 90 -27.57 -2.47 -14.03
N LYS A 91 -27.82 -1.41 -13.26
CA LYS A 91 -28.65 -0.26 -13.60
C LYS A 91 -27.82 0.99 -13.88
N ASP A 92 -28.45 2.11 -14.18
CA ASP A 92 -27.76 3.39 -14.31
C ASP A 92 -27.13 3.79 -12.99
N PHE A 93 -25.90 4.26 -13.06
CA PHE A 93 -25.14 4.67 -11.88
C PHE A 93 -25.46 6.14 -11.52
N LYS A 94 -25.30 6.46 -10.25
CA LYS A 94 -25.50 7.82 -9.73
C LYS A 94 -24.18 8.58 -9.58
N GLY A 95 -23.13 7.90 -9.16
CA GLY A 95 -21.80 8.46 -8.88
C GLY A 95 -20.75 7.35 -8.74
N PHE A 96 -19.62 7.70 -8.18
CA PHE A 96 -18.48 6.81 -8.00
C PHE A 96 -18.15 6.65 -6.51
N ASN A 97 -18.04 5.42 -6.03
CA ASN A 97 -17.48 5.09 -4.71
C ASN A 97 -16.02 4.67 -4.92
N ILE A 98 -15.09 5.52 -4.53
CA ILE A 98 -13.67 5.37 -4.85
C ILE A 98 -12.88 5.07 -3.57
N THR A 99 -12.10 4.00 -3.53
CA THR A 99 -11.00 3.84 -2.57
C THR A 99 -9.68 4.10 -3.29
N ALA A 100 -8.74 4.77 -2.62
CA ALA A 100 -7.42 5.06 -3.15
C ALA A 100 -6.35 4.68 -2.12
N ALA A 101 -5.27 4.03 -2.59
CA ALA A 101 -4.12 3.56 -1.83
C ALA A 101 -2.87 3.64 -2.71
N HIS A 102 -1.66 3.30 -2.19
CA HIS A 102 -0.44 3.34 -3.00
C HIS A 102 0.35 2.03 -2.99
N SER A 103 1.06 1.77 -4.10
CA SER A 103 1.79 0.52 -4.35
C SER A 103 3.25 0.55 -3.92
N ASP A 104 3.83 1.73 -3.79
CA ASP A 104 5.23 1.96 -3.43
C ASP A 104 5.42 1.98 -1.92
N SER A 105 6.67 1.90 -1.48
CA SER A 105 7.06 1.95 -0.07
C SER A 105 8.50 2.42 0.02
N PRO A 106 8.95 3.05 1.12
CA PRO A 106 10.32 3.51 1.25
C PRO A 106 11.34 2.38 1.19
N THR A 107 12.35 2.58 0.34
CA THR A 107 13.43 1.61 0.11
C THR A 107 14.66 2.28 -0.47
N PHE A 108 15.66 1.50 -0.87
CA PHE A 108 16.79 1.95 -1.67
C PHE A 108 16.62 1.52 -3.13
N LYS A 109 16.71 2.47 -4.06
CA LYS A 109 16.72 2.21 -5.50
C LYS A 109 18.15 2.05 -6.00
N ILE A 110 18.42 1.03 -6.82
CA ILE A 110 19.70 0.83 -7.48
C ILE A 110 19.80 1.84 -8.63
N LYS A 111 20.91 2.60 -8.69
CA LYS A 111 21.17 3.59 -9.74
C LYS A 111 21.59 2.92 -11.05
N ALA A 112 21.46 3.64 -12.17
CA ALA A 112 21.75 3.12 -13.53
C ALA A 112 23.18 2.53 -13.64
N ASN A 113 24.21 3.19 -13.10
CA ASN A 113 25.55 2.61 -12.95
C ASN A 113 25.63 1.93 -11.58
N ALA A 114 25.30 0.66 -11.55
CA ALA A 114 24.95 -0.07 -10.34
C ALA A 114 26.14 -0.44 -9.44
N GLU A 115 27.36 -0.50 -9.96
CA GLU A 115 28.50 -1.07 -9.23
C GLU A 115 29.58 -0.02 -8.94
N ILE A 116 30.12 -0.08 -7.72
CA ILE A 116 31.22 0.79 -7.23
C ILE A 116 32.34 -0.10 -6.70
N THR A 117 33.52 0.02 -7.31
CA THR A 117 34.75 -0.64 -6.78
C THR A 117 35.34 0.16 -5.63
N VAL A 118 35.68 -0.53 -4.53
CA VAL A 118 36.27 0.07 -3.30
C VAL A 118 37.52 -0.65 -2.90
N GLU A 119 38.59 0.14 -2.61
CA GLU A 119 39.89 -0.33 -2.10
C GLU A 119 40.53 -1.48 -2.92
N LYS A 120 40.14 -1.61 -4.18
CA LYS A 120 40.56 -2.71 -5.08
C LYS A 120 40.29 -4.11 -4.50
N ASN A 121 39.38 -4.23 -3.57
CA ASN A 121 39.01 -5.49 -2.90
C ASN A 121 37.51 -5.81 -2.98
N PHE A 122 36.66 -4.79 -3.01
CA PHE A 122 35.22 -4.97 -2.89
C PHE A 122 34.43 -4.27 -4.00
N VAL A 123 33.27 -4.84 -4.32
CA VAL A 123 32.23 -4.22 -5.13
C VAL A 123 31.02 -3.94 -4.26
N LYS A 124 30.55 -2.69 -4.27
CA LYS A 124 29.30 -2.25 -3.63
C LYS A 124 28.27 -1.93 -4.69
N LEU A 125 26.98 -2.00 -4.34
CA LEU A 125 25.93 -1.44 -5.19
C LEU A 125 25.73 0.04 -4.90
N ASN A 126 25.60 0.82 -5.98
CA ASN A 126 25.32 2.24 -5.94
C ASN A 126 23.81 2.45 -5.81
N VAL A 127 23.36 2.86 -4.63
CA VAL A 127 21.95 3.05 -4.33
C VAL A 127 21.64 4.47 -3.91
N GLU A 128 20.37 4.84 -4.00
CA GLU A 128 19.83 6.09 -3.46
C GLU A 128 18.54 5.80 -2.69
N LYS A 129 18.21 6.69 -1.75
CA LYS A 129 16.95 6.60 -1.01
C LYS A 129 15.76 6.83 -1.93
N TYR A 130 14.76 6.00 -1.80
CA TYR A 130 13.43 6.19 -2.35
C TYR A 130 12.47 6.43 -1.18
N GLY A 131 11.94 7.65 -1.08
CA GLY A 131 11.06 8.07 0.02
C GLY A 131 11.78 8.42 1.33
N GLY A 132 10.99 8.74 2.33
CA GLY A 132 11.42 9.04 3.68
C GLY A 132 11.47 7.78 4.55
N MET A 133 12.67 7.31 4.93
CA MET A 133 12.81 6.02 5.61
C MET A 133 13.56 6.10 6.94
N LEU A 134 13.35 5.12 7.79
CA LEU A 134 14.23 4.78 8.90
C LEU A 134 15.42 3.99 8.35
N MET A 135 16.63 4.60 8.30
CA MET A 135 17.81 3.95 7.71
C MET A 135 18.42 2.88 8.59
N ALA A 136 18.48 3.09 9.91
CA ALA A 136 19.09 2.15 10.85
C ALA A 136 18.62 0.69 10.71
N PRO A 137 17.32 0.39 10.54
CA PRO A 137 16.86 -1.00 10.43
C PRO A 137 17.27 -1.73 9.16
N TRP A 138 17.88 -1.05 8.18
CA TRP A 138 18.38 -1.70 6.96
C TRP A 138 19.75 -2.36 7.13
N PHE A 139 20.47 -2.00 8.18
CA PHE A 139 21.81 -2.52 8.44
C PHE A 139 21.78 -3.93 9.08
N ASP A 140 22.90 -4.64 8.95
CA ASP A 140 23.21 -5.95 9.56
C ASP A 140 22.18 -7.04 9.28
N ARG A 141 21.52 -6.95 8.14
CA ARG A 141 20.58 -7.98 7.68
C ARG A 141 20.77 -8.33 6.22
N PRO A 142 20.54 -9.59 5.84
CA PRO A 142 20.57 -9.98 4.43
C PRO A 142 19.42 -9.30 3.67
N LEU A 143 19.75 -8.81 2.46
CA LEU A 143 18.82 -8.14 1.57
C LEU A 143 18.78 -8.86 0.22
N GLY A 144 17.62 -8.78 -0.42
CA GLY A 144 17.37 -9.19 -1.80
C GLY A 144 17.24 -7.99 -2.73
N ILE A 145 16.89 -8.26 -3.99
CA ILE A 145 16.65 -7.26 -5.02
C ILE A 145 15.38 -7.61 -5.76
N ALA A 146 14.49 -6.65 -5.97
CA ALA A 146 13.30 -6.82 -6.78
C ALA A 146 12.97 -5.57 -7.61
N GLY A 147 12.19 -5.78 -8.67
CA GLY A 147 11.75 -4.69 -9.54
C GLY A 147 11.43 -5.18 -10.93
N ARG A 148 11.70 -4.34 -11.93
CA ARG A 148 11.52 -4.72 -13.34
C ARG A 148 12.79 -4.51 -14.14
N VAL A 149 12.91 -5.29 -15.21
CA VAL A 149 13.99 -5.25 -16.19
C VAL A 149 13.37 -5.07 -17.57
N MET A 150 13.84 -4.08 -18.31
CA MET A 150 13.42 -3.84 -19.70
C MET A 150 14.35 -4.59 -20.64
N VAL A 151 13.79 -5.50 -21.43
CA VAL A 151 14.53 -6.47 -22.24
C VAL A 151 14.21 -6.27 -23.71
N LYS A 152 15.23 -6.25 -24.55
CA LYS A 152 15.09 -6.25 -26.01
C LYS A 152 14.72 -7.65 -26.53
N SER A 153 13.52 -7.77 -27.10
CA SER A 153 12.99 -9.00 -27.70
C SER A 153 12.66 -8.72 -29.17
N GLY A 154 13.62 -9.01 -30.08
CA GLY A 154 13.51 -8.64 -31.48
C GLY A 154 13.40 -7.12 -31.70
N THR A 155 12.27 -6.66 -32.24
CA THR A 155 11.94 -5.23 -32.41
C THR A 155 11.18 -4.64 -31.24
N LYS A 156 10.79 -5.44 -30.22
CA LYS A 156 10.02 -5.00 -29.06
C LYS A 156 10.92 -4.80 -27.85
N ILE A 157 10.43 -3.98 -26.93
CA ILE A 157 10.95 -3.88 -25.57
C ILE A 157 9.89 -4.51 -24.65
N GLU A 158 10.30 -5.52 -23.91
CA GLU A 158 9.42 -6.27 -22.99
C GLU A 158 9.83 -6.01 -21.53
N GLU A 159 8.84 -5.96 -20.66
CA GLU A 159 9.04 -5.84 -19.22
C GLU A 159 9.09 -7.23 -18.60
N HIS A 160 10.13 -7.50 -17.81
CA HIS A 160 10.27 -8.71 -17.03
C HIS A 160 10.34 -8.34 -15.54
N LEU A 161 9.54 -8.98 -14.71
CA LEU A 161 9.64 -8.84 -13.26
C LEU A 161 10.81 -9.66 -12.74
N LEU A 162 11.61 -9.05 -11.87
CA LEU A 162 12.76 -9.68 -11.21
C LEU A 162 12.54 -9.73 -9.70
N HIS A 163 12.71 -10.90 -9.11
CA HIS A 163 12.76 -11.07 -7.66
C HIS A 163 13.91 -12.02 -7.29
N ILE A 164 15.02 -11.46 -6.84
CA ILE A 164 16.15 -12.20 -6.30
C ILE A 164 15.91 -12.38 -4.78
N ASP A 165 15.12 -13.40 -4.42
CA ASP A 165 14.77 -13.73 -3.03
C ASP A 165 15.83 -14.64 -2.39
N ARG A 166 17.09 -14.18 -2.34
CA ARG A 166 18.21 -14.80 -1.63
C ARG A 166 19.11 -13.75 -1.02
N ASP A 167 19.96 -14.14 -0.08
CA ASP A 167 20.92 -13.26 0.60
C ASP A 167 22.02 -12.89 -0.37
N ILE A 168 21.92 -11.74 -1.00
CA ILE A 168 22.83 -11.32 -2.07
C ILE A 168 23.62 -10.07 -1.75
N ILE A 169 23.12 -9.23 -0.85
CA ILE A 169 23.75 -7.97 -0.43
C ILE A 169 23.51 -7.71 1.05
N MET A 170 24.37 -6.92 1.66
CA MET A 170 24.26 -6.50 3.05
C MET A 170 24.88 -5.11 3.25
N MET A 171 24.33 -4.33 4.16
CA MET A 171 24.90 -3.09 4.68
C MET A 171 25.43 -3.35 6.09
N PRO A 172 26.71 -3.74 6.28
CA PRO A 172 27.23 -3.92 7.62
C PRO A 172 27.45 -2.57 8.30
N ASN A 173 27.08 -2.48 9.58
CA ASN A 173 27.42 -1.34 10.40
C ASN A 173 28.95 -1.22 10.64
N LEU A 174 29.41 0.00 10.84
CA LEU A 174 30.74 0.21 11.36
C LEU A 174 30.79 -0.25 12.83
N ALA A 175 31.84 -1.01 13.17
CA ALA A 175 31.99 -1.54 14.52
C ALA A 175 31.96 -0.40 15.57
N ILE A 176 31.34 -0.66 16.72
CA ILE A 176 31.21 0.32 17.81
C ILE A 176 32.57 0.91 18.25
N HIS A 177 33.66 0.14 18.12
CA HIS A 177 35.00 0.60 18.44
C HIS A 177 35.50 1.73 17.54
N MET A 178 34.97 1.83 16.31
CA MET A 178 35.29 2.86 15.31
C MET A 178 34.20 3.93 15.17
N ASN A 179 33.03 3.69 15.78
CA ASN A 179 31.90 4.63 15.82
C ASN A 179 31.27 4.65 17.21
N ARG A 180 31.96 5.28 18.18
CA ARG A 180 31.54 5.27 19.58
C ARG A 180 30.24 6.05 19.84
N GLU A 181 29.87 6.94 18.92
CA GLU A 181 28.66 7.76 18.97
C GLU A 181 27.44 7.05 18.36
N ALA A 182 27.59 5.79 17.92
CA ALA A 182 26.51 5.06 17.24
C ALA A 182 25.20 5.02 18.02
N ASN A 183 25.27 4.97 19.38
CA ASN A 183 24.10 4.94 20.26
C ASN A 183 23.66 6.33 20.76
N ASP A 184 24.38 7.39 20.42
CA ASP A 184 24.15 8.76 20.92
C ASP A 184 23.45 9.66 19.88
N GLY A 185 22.75 9.06 18.90
CA GLY A 185 22.02 9.78 17.87
C GLY A 185 22.81 9.94 16.55
N TYR A 186 23.50 8.88 16.11
CA TYR A 186 24.27 8.89 14.86
C TYR A 186 23.39 9.27 13.64
N LYS A 187 23.88 10.24 12.86
CA LYS A 187 23.23 10.71 11.65
C LYS A 187 23.79 10.00 10.42
N TYR A 188 23.04 9.06 9.88
CA TYR A 188 23.41 8.35 8.67
C TYR A 188 23.53 9.27 7.45
N ASN A 189 24.62 9.08 6.69
CA ASN A 189 24.81 9.68 5.38
C ASN A 189 24.47 8.66 4.29
N ALA A 190 23.41 8.92 3.51
CA ALA A 190 22.94 8.01 2.49
C ALA A 190 23.97 7.70 1.39
N GLN A 191 24.95 8.60 1.12
CA GLN A 191 25.96 8.36 0.10
C GLN A 191 27.11 7.47 0.60
N THR A 192 27.49 7.59 1.87
CA THR A 192 28.66 6.89 2.42
C THR A 192 28.30 5.62 3.18
N ASP A 193 27.21 5.66 3.95
CA ASP A 193 26.90 4.59 4.92
C ASP A 193 26.02 3.47 4.36
N THR A 194 25.18 3.78 3.35
CA THR A 194 24.10 2.88 2.90
C THR A 194 24.38 2.14 1.59
N GLN A 195 25.62 2.15 1.09
CA GLN A 195 25.97 1.41 -0.13
C GLN A 195 26.25 -0.05 0.21
N PRO A 196 25.38 -1.01 -0.16
CA PRO A 196 25.53 -2.40 0.28
C PRO A 196 26.71 -3.10 -0.39
N ILE A 197 27.40 -3.94 0.36
CA ILE A 197 28.44 -4.83 -0.17
C ILE A 197 27.77 -5.90 -1.03
N PHE A 198 28.33 -6.14 -2.22
CA PHE A 198 27.81 -7.06 -3.22
C PHE A 198 28.77 -8.21 -3.54
N ALA A 199 30.05 -7.92 -3.73
CA ALA A 199 31.03 -8.93 -4.11
C ALA A 199 32.45 -8.54 -3.72
N GLU A 200 33.38 -9.51 -3.79
CA GLU A 200 34.82 -9.27 -3.82
C GLU A 200 35.28 -8.99 -5.25
N ILE A 201 36.36 -8.22 -5.43
CA ILE A 201 37.02 -8.03 -6.73
C ILE A 201 37.64 -9.35 -7.17
N GLY A 202 37.55 -9.67 -8.47
CA GLY A 202 37.95 -10.94 -9.04
C GLY A 202 36.80 -11.95 -9.11
N SER A 203 35.66 -11.62 -8.56
CA SER A 203 34.40 -12.22 -8.96
C SER A 203 34.11 -11.78 -10.40
N ASP A 204 34.13 -12.71 -11.34
CA ASP A 204 33.79 -12.41 -12.76
C ASP A 204 32.29 -12.21 -12.97
N VAL A 205 31.51 -12.02 -11.89
CA VAL A 205 30.04 -11.92 -11.89
C VAL A 205 29.60 -10.51 -11.56
N THR A 206 28.95 -9.84 -12.49
CA THR A 206 28.30 -8.54 -12.26
C THR A 206 26.84 -8.71 -11.87
N LEU A 207 26.20 -7.63 -11.39
CA LEU A 207 24.75 -7.61 -11.11
C LEU A 207 23.96 -7.99 -12.38
N TYR A 208 24.35 -7.49 -13.54
CA TYR A 208 23.69 -7.82 -14.81
C TYR A 208 23.86 -9.29 -15.23
N ASP A 209 24.94 -9.95 -14.86
CA ASP A 209 25.10 -11.40 -15.07
C ASP A 209 24.13 -12.21 -14.22
N ILE A 210 23.91 -11.77 -12.98
CA ILE A 210 22.93 -12.38 -12.07
C ILE A 210 21.51 -12.17 -12.63
N ILE A 211 21.16 -10.94 -13.01
CA ILE A 211 19.85 -10.62 -13.61
C ILE A 211 19.60 -11.49 -14.84
N ALA A 212 20.56 -11.56 -15.76
CA ALA A 212 20.46 -12.36 -16.97
C ALA A 212 20.21 -13.84 -16.66
N LYS A 213 20.92 -14.40 -15.68
CA LYS A 213 20.75 -15.77 -15.22
C LYS A 213 19.38 -16.02 -14.60
N GLU A 214 18.92 -15.14 -13.71
CA GLU A 214 17.61 -15.27 -13.01
C GLU A 214 16.44 -15.21 -14.01
N LEU A 215 16.56 -14.38 -15.05
CA LEU A 215 15.52 -14.23 -16.08
C LEU A 215 15.68 -15.20 -17.27
N GLY A 216 16.79 -15.95 -17.35
CA GLY A 216 17.07 -16.84 -18.48
C GLY A 216 17.28 -16.11 -19.82
N ILE A 217 17.87 -14.90 -19.80
CA ILE A 217 18.07 -14.04 -20.97
C ILE A 217 19.55 -13.74 -21.20
N SER A 218 19.87 -13.20 -22.40
CA SER A 218 21.21 -12.66 -22.65
C SER A 218 21.41 -11.35 -21.89
N LYS A 219 22.57 -11.16 -21.26
CA LYS A 219 22.98 -9.91 -20.62
C LYS A 219 22.88 -8.71 -21.57
N SER A 220 23.26 -8.90 -22.85
CA SER A 220 23.20 -7.86 -23.88
C SER A 220 21.77 -7.47 -24.29
N ALA A 221 20.75 -8.25 -23.89
CA ALA A 221 19.36 -7.92 -24.13
C ALA A 221 18.77 -6.98 -23.06
N ILE A 222 19.43 -6.81 -21.92
CA ILE A 222 19.01 -5.90 -20.85
C ILE A 222 19.27 -4.46 -21.31
N LEU A 223 18.22 -3.64 -21.37
CA LEU A 223 18.30 -2.25 -21.80
C LEU A 223 18.32 -1.29 -20.61
N ASP A 224 17.47 -1.52 -19.62
CA ASP A 224 17.34 -0.66 -18.44
C ASP A 224 16.64 -1.41 -17.30
N THR A 225 16.69 -0.85 -16.08
CA THR A 225 16.12 -1.48 -14.89
C THR A 225 15.53 -0.45 -13.91
N ASP A 226 14.44 -0.83 -13.25
CA ASP A 226 13.96 -0.19 -12.02
C ASP A 226 14.02 -1.23 -10.89
N LEU A 227 15.12 -1.24 -10.16
CA LEU A 227 15.43 -2.23 -9.12
C LEU A 227 15.53 -1.59 -7.74
N PHE A 228 14.98 -2.28 -6.76
CA PHE A 228 14.93 -1.86 -5.35
C PHE A 228 15.50 -2.94 -4.45
N LEU A 229 16.08 -2.52 -3.33
CA LEU A 229 16.49 -3.44 -2.27
C LEU A 229 15.26 -3.94 -1.51
N THR A 230 15.28 -5.19 -1.12
CA THR A 230 14.17 -5.81 -0.38
C THR A 230 14.64 -6.42 0.93
N ASN A 231 13.92 -6.15 2.01
CA ASN A 231 14.09 -6.88 3.26
C ASN A 231 13.56 -8.31 3.09
N ARG A 232 14.35 -9.30 3.48
CA ARG A 232 14.01 -10.71 3.35
C ARG A 232 13.38 -11.34 4.59
N VAL A 233 13.25 -10.57 5.66
CA VAL A 233 12.53 -11.05 6.86
C VAL A 233 11.06 -11.17 6.51
N LYS A 234 10.54 -12.39 6.59
CA LYS A 234 9.14 -12.70 6.29
C LYS A 234 8.21 -12.11 7.34
N GLY A 235 7.01 -11.79 6.89
CA GLY A 235 5.96 -11.33 7.79
C GLY A 235 5.57 -12.38 8.83
N THR A 236 5.16 -11.92 10.00
CA THR A 236 4.81 -12.81 11.12
C THR A 236 3.66 -12.26 11.94
N VAL A 237 2.98 -13.16 12.64
CA VAL A 237 2.08 -12.84 13.75
C VAL A 237 2.86 -13.01 15.04
N TRP A 238 2.75 -12.04 15.96
CA TRP A 238 3.52 -12.02 17.21
C TRP A 238 2.71 -11.45 18.39
N GLY A 239 3.32 -11.46 19.56
CA GLY A 239 2.67 -11.09 20.83
C GLY A 239 2.31 -12.32 21.67
N ALA A 240 2.03 -12.13 22.96
CA ALA A 240 1.77 -13.23 23.90
C ALA A 240 0.54 -14.06 23.51
N ASN A 241 -0.45 -13.44 22.84
CA ASN A 241 -1.66 -14.09 22.34
C ASN A 241 -1.92 -13.83 20.84
N ASN A 242 -0.85 -13.61 20.06
CA ASN A 242 -0.93 -13.30 18.63
C ASN A 242 -1.71 -12.00 18.33
N GLU A 243 -1.49 -10.95 19.11
CA GLU A 243 -2.22 -9.68 18.97
C GLU A 243 -1.73 -8.81 17.82
N PHE A 244 -0.52 -9.04 17.33
CA PHE A 244 0.16 -8.14 16.41
C PHE A 244 0.63 -8.87 15.15
N ILE A 245 0.80 -8.10 14.08
CA ILE A 245 1.50 -8.53 12.87
C ILE A 245 2.76 -7.69 12.71
N ALA A 246 3.77 -8.25 12.04
CA ALA A 246 4.92 -7.49 11.58
C ALA A 246 5.30 -7.95 10.17
N ALA A 247 5.54 -7.00 9.30
CA ALA A 247 5.97 -7.23 7.91
C ALA A 247 6.56 -5.93 7.33
N GLY A 248 7.29 -6.04 6.24
CA GLY A 248 7.63 -4.86 5.45
C GLY A 248 6.43 -4.39 4.62
N ARG A 249 6.38 -3.09 4.29
CA ARG A 249 5.40 -2.50 3.38
C ARG A 249 3.94 -2.61 3.85
N LEU A 250 3.70 -2.62 5.17
CA LEU A 250 2.34 -2.45 5.72
C LEU A 250 1.77 -1.11 5.24
N ASP A 251 2.58 -0.07 5.26
CA ASP A 251 2.38 1.18 4.58
C ASP A 251 2.83 1.03 3.11
N ASP A 252 1.91 1.02 2.12
CA ASP A 252 0.44 1.10 2.28
C ASP A 252 -0.25 -0.15 1.71
N LEU A 253 0.53 -1.24 1.55
CA LEU A 253 -0.02 -2.47 0.96
C LEU A 253 -1.13 -3.12 1.81
N GLN A 254 -1.28 -2.75 3.08
CA GLN A 254 -2.44 -3.15 3.88
C GLN A 254 -3.72 -2.54 3.32
N CYS A 255 -3.72 -1.25 2.98
CA CYS A 255 -4.87 -0.56 2.38
C CYS A 255 -5.11 -1.02 0.94
N VAL A 256 -4.03 -1.24 0.17
CA VAL A 256 -4.10 -1.83 -1.18
C VAL A 256 -4.79 -3.19 -1.16
N PHE A 257 -4.35 -4.09 -0.29
CA PHE A 257 -4.89 -5.44 -0.17
C PHE A 257 -6.36 -5.42 0.28
N ALA A 258 -6.67 -4.67 1.33
CA ALA A 258 -8.03 -4.56 1.86
C ALA A 258 -8.99 -3.98 0.81
N GLY A 259 -8.58 -2.95 0.05
CA GLY A 259 -9.37 -2.38 -1.03
C GLY A 259 -9.64 -3.37 -2.16
N ALA A 260 -8.64 -4.17 -2.53
CA ALA A 260 -8.76 -5.18 -3.59
C ALA A 260 -9.71 -6.32 -3.18
N GLU A 261 -9.56 -6.89 -1.98
CA GLU A 261 -10.48 -7.92 -1.46
C GLU A 261 -11.91 -7.37 -1.37
N SER A 262 -12.05 -6.14 -0.85
CA SER A 262 -13.35 -5.50 -0.65
C SER A 262 -14.09 -5.23 -1.97
N ILE A 263 -13.42 -4.70 -3.01
CA ILE A 263 -14.08 -4.46 -4.30
C ILE A 263 -14.46 -5.77 -4.99
N ILE A 264 -13.66 -6.82 -4.85
CA ILE A 264 -13.97 -8.14 -5.41
C ILE A 264 -15.27 -8.68 -4.78
N GLU A 265 -15.41 -8.60 -3.46
CA GLU A 265 -16.54 -9.14 -2.72
C GLU A 265 -17.80 -8.25 -2.75
N ALA A 266 -17.65 -6.93 -2.92
CA ALA A 266 -18.77 -6.01 -2.80
C ALA A 266 -19.85 -6.20 -3.86
N GLU A 267 -21.11 -6.04 -3.46
CA GLU A 267 -22.28 -5.98 -4.34
C GLU A 267 -22.75 -4.54 -4.53
N ASN A 268 -22.07 -3.79 -5.41
CA ASN A 268 -22.43 -2.41 -5.72
C ASN A 268 -23.75 -2.32 -6.54
N LYS A 269 -24.70 -1.51 -6.08
CA LYS A 269 -26.05 -1.44 -6.70
C LYS A 269 -26.32 -0.10 -7.39
N ASP A 270 -25.86 0.99 -6.81
CA ASP A 270 -26.24 2.35 -7.19
C ASP A 270 -25.08 3.14 -7.80
N ASN A 271 -23.87 2.89 -7.35
CA ASN A 271 -22.67 3.62 -7.76
C ASN A 271 -21.67 2.68 -8.43
N ILE A 272 -20.82 3.23 -9.27
CA ILE A 272 -19.64 2.48 -9.77
C ILE A 272 -18.64 2.41 -8.61
N ALA A 273 -18.29 1.20 -8.21
CA ALA A 273 -17.22 0.98 -7.24
C ALA A 273 -15.86 1.02 -7.96
N LEU A 274 -14.88 1.77 -7.40
CA LEU A 274 -13.51 1.84 -7.91
C LEU A 274 -12.51 1.62 -6.80
N HIS A 275 -11.48 0.82 -7.09
CA HIS A 275 -10.27 0.75 -6.26
C HIS A 275 -9.09 1.24 -7.07
N CYS A 276 -8.47 2.34 -6.62
CA CYS A 276 -7.33 2.99 -7.25
C CYS A 276 -6.08 2.69 -6.44
N VAL A 277 -5.02 2.21 -7.09
CA VAL A 277 -3.70 2.05 -6.48
C VAL A 277 -2.71 2.86 -7.30
N PHE A 278 -2.19 3.93 -6.70
CA PHE A 278 -1.22 4.83 -7.32
C PHE A 278 0.21 4.43 -6.95
N ASP A 279 1.18 4.95 -7.69
CA ASP A 279 2.61 4.78 -7.44
C ASP A 279 3.25 6.13 -7.07
N ASN A 280 4.44 6.09 -6.50
CA ASN A 280 5.26 7.25 -6.17
C ASN A 280 4.64 8.20 -5.11
N GLU A 281 3.79 7.69 -4.23
CA GLU A 281 3.29 8.48 -3.09
C GLU A 281 4.45 8.94 -2.24
N GLU A 282 5.36 8.05 -1.89
CA GLU A 282 6.52 8.23 -1.01
C GLU A 282 7.54 9.28 -1.51
N VAL A 283 7.39 9.69 -2.76
CA VAL A 283 8.22 10.72 -3.40
C VAL A 283 7.40 11.88 -3.99
N GLY A 284 6.14 12.03 -3.53
CA GLY A 284 5.30 13.21 -3.77
C GLY A 284 4.33 13.12 -4.92
N SER A 285 4.00 11.93 -5.43
CA SER A 285 2.92 11.65 -6.40
C SER A 285 3.01 12.37 -7.76
N GLY A 286 4.08 13.10 -8.05
CA GLY A 286 4.22 14.00 -9.20
C GLY A 286 4.58 13.30 -10.53
N THR A 287 4.16 12.06 -10.74
CA THR A 287 4.45 11.26 -11.95
C THR A 287 3.18 10.94 -12.73
N LYS A 288 3.33 10.42 -13.99
CA LYS A 288 2.17 10.00 -14.81
C LYS A 288 1.31 8.90 -14.18
N GLN A 289 1.84 8.13 -13.23
CA GLN A 289 1.19 7.05 -12.51
C GLN A 289 0.88 7.37 -11.04
N GLY A 290 1.26 8.55 -10.54
CA GLY A 290 0.98 9.01 -9.19
C GLY A 290 -0.40 9.64 -9.04
N ALA A 291 -0.80 9.94 -7.80
CA ALA A 291 -2.10 10.54 -7.48
C ALA A 291 -2.28 11.96 -8.06
N ALA A 292 -1.18 12.69 -8.34
CA ALA A 292 -1.22 13.99 -9.00
C ALA A 292 -1.46 13.91 -10.52
N SER A 293 -1.48 12.70 -11.10
CA SER A 293 -1.71 12.51 -12.53
C SER A 293 -3.19 12.60 -12.90
N THR A 294 -3.45 12.65 -14.20
CA THR A 294 -4.82 12.59 -14.74
C THR A 294 -5.39 11.16 -14.76
N PHE A 295 -4.69 10.13 -14.22
CA PHE A 295 -5.08 8.73 -14.40
C PHE A 295 -6.51 8.46 -13.92
N LEU A 296 -6.86 8.88 -12.71
CA LEU A 296 -8.22 8.75 -12.20
C LEU A 296 -9.22 9.51 -13.07
N LYS A 297 -8.96 10.79 -13.36
CA LYS A 297 -9.82 11.64 -14.18
C LYS A 297 -10.09 11.04 -15.56
N ASP A 298 -9.03 10.55 -16.21
CA ASP A 298 -9.13 9.95 -17.55
C ASP A 298 -10.02 8.70 -17.52
N VAL A 299 -9.87 7.84 -16.51
CA VAL A 299 -10.69 6.63 -16.33
C VAL A 299 -12.15 7.01 -16.09
N LEU A 300 -12.44 7.93 -15.16
CA LEU A 300 -13.82 8.33 -14.85
C LEU A 300 -14.54 8.93 -16.07
N ILE A 301 -13.87 9.82 -16.81
CA ILE A 301 -14.43 10.41 -18.04
C ILE A 301 -14.72 9.32 -19.09
N ARG A 302 -13.77 8.38 -19.28
CA ARG A 302 -13.91 7.30 -20.27
C ARG A 302 -15.00 6.32 -19.90
N VAL A 303 -15.15 6.00 -18.61
CA VAL A 303 -16.23 5.16 -18.09
C VAL A 303 -17.58 5.82 -18.30
N ASN A 304 -17.74 7.09 -17.90
CA ASN A 304 -18.97 7.84 -18.11
C ASN A 304 -19.37 7.86 -19.61
N LYS A 305 -18.42 8.20 -20.48
CA LYS A 305 -18.65 8.25 -21.93
C LYS A 305 -19.00 6.89 -22.54
N ALA A 306 -18.32 5.79 -22.09
CA ALA A 306 -18.61 4.45 -22.57
C ALA A 306 -20.03 3.96 -22.18
N LEU A 307 -20.56 4.48 -21.07
CA LEU A 307 -21.93 4.23 -20.62
C LEU A 307 -22.98 5.17 -21.20
N GLY A 308 -22.59 6.04 -22.17
CA GLY A 308 -23.48 6.94 -22.89
C GLY A 308 -23.64 8.35 -22.28
N GLY A 309 -22.85 8.66 -21.23
CA GLY A 309 -22.83 9.96 -20.59
C GLY A 309 -22.07 11.02 -21.39
N ASP A 310 -22.42 12.27 -21.19
CA ASP A 310 -21.75 13.46 -21.71
C ASP A 310 -20.95 14.19 -20.61
N GLU A 311 -20.48 15.40 -20.87
CA GLU A 311 -19.70 16.18 -19.91
C GLU A 311 -20.55 16.61 -18.70
N GLU A 312 -21.80 17.01 -18.92
CA GLU A 312 -22.73 17.43 -17.85
C GLU A 312 -23.03 16.24 -16.91
N SER A 313 -23.33 15.06 -17.44
CA SER A 313 -23.56 13.85 -16.65
C SER A 313 -22.34 13.43 -15.89
N TYR A 314 -21.12 13.63 -16.43
CA TYR A 314 -19.86 13.38 -15.73
C TYR A 314 -19.70 14.31 -14.52
N LEU A 315 -19.92 15.62 -14.69
CA LEU A 315 -19.81 16.58 -13.59
C LEU A 315 -20.83 16.30 -12.48
N GLN A 316 -22.07 15.94 -12.85
CA GLN A 316 -23.09 15.50 -11.89
C GLN A 316 -22.70 14.24 -11.15
N ALA A 317 -22.13 13.24 -11.85
CA ALA A 317 -21.67 12.01 -11.24
C ALA A 317 -20.52 12.26 -10.25
N VAL A 318 -19.55 13.12 -10.61
CA VAL A 318 -18.45 13.52 -9.70
C VAL A 318 -19.00 14.22 -8.45
N ALA A 319 -19.95 15.12 -8.59
CA ALA A 319 -20.57 15.82 -7.46
C ALA A 319 -21.30 14.88 -6.48
N ARG A 320 -21.77 13.72 -6.97
CA ARG A 320 -22.43 12.67 -6.16
C ARG A 320 -21.45 11.59 -5.70
N SER A 321 -20.17 11.75 -5.94
CA SER A 321 -19.13 10.76 -5.67
C SER A 321 -18.46 10.99 -4.32
N PHE A 322 -17.75 9.95 -3.84
CA PHE A 322 -17.00 9.99 -2.60
C PHE A 322 -15.72 9.18 -2.73
N MET A 323 -14.63 9.70 -2.16
CA MET A 323 -13.35 8.98 -2.08
C MET A 323 -13.00 8.65 -0.63
N VAL A 324 -12.58 7.43 -0.41
CA VAL A 324 -11.87 6.99 0.78
C VAL A 324 -10.39 6.89 0.40
N SER A 325 -9.62 7.90 0.78
CA SER A 325 -8.16 7.91 0.66
C SER A 325 -7.60 7.12 1.84
N ALA A 326 -7.07 5.94 1.56
CA ALA A 326 -6.60 5.01 2.56
C ALA A 326 -5.08 4.93 2.51
N ASP A 327 -4.46 5.21 3.65
CA ASP A 327 -3.02 5.24 3.87
C ASP A 327 -2.78 5.13 5.38
N ASN A 328 -1.88 4.25 5.82
CA ASN A 328 -1.77 3.90 7.22
C ASN A 328 -1.48 5.10 8.15
N ALA A 329 -1.79 4.96 9.42
CA ALA A 329 -1.73 6.00 10.43
C ALA A 329 -0.76 5.62 11.56
N HIS A 330 -0.21 6.63 12.25
CA HIS A 330 0.65 6.39 13.41
C HIS A 330 -0.17 5.93 14.62
N SER A 331 0.20 4.78 15.19
CA SER A 331 -0.28 4.36 16.51
C SER A 331 0.46 5.11 17.62
N VAL A 332 -0.18 5.30 18.76
CA VAL A 332 0.55 5.68 19.98
C VAL A 332 1.68 4.68 20.22
N HIS A 333 2.90 5.20 20.34
CA HIS A 333 4.05 4.36 20.61
C HIS A 333 4.21 4.13 22.11
N PRO A 334 4.29 2.86 22.58
CA PRO A 334 4.30 2.58 24.03
C PRO A 334 5.43 3.25 24.81
N ASN A 335 6.60 3.44 24.19
CA ASN A 335 7.76 4.08 24.82
C ASN A 335 7.82 5.60 24.62
N TYR A 336 6.94 6.19 23.79
CA TYR A 336 6.94 7.61 23.42
C TYR A 336 5.54 8.17 23.33
N THR A 337 4.75 7.93 24.38
CA THR A 337 3.33 8.30 24.40
C THR A 337 3.08 9.80 24.28
N GLU A 338 4.05 10.62 24.68
CA GLU A 338 4.04 12.08 24.57
C GLU A 338 4.19 12.61 23.14
N LYS A 339 4.59 11.74 22.17
CA LYS A 339 4.69 12.10 20.75
C LYS A 339 3.33 12.12 20.05
N ALA A 340 2.30 11.51 20.64
CA ALA A 340 0.93 11.56 20.13
C ALA A 340 0.17 12.79 20.67
N ASP A 341 -0.87 13.22 19.93
CA ASP A 341 -1.83 14.21 20.43
C ASP A 341 -2.48 13.69 21.74
N PRO A 342 -2.78 14.56 22.73
CA PRO A 342 -3.31 14.11 24.02
C PRO A 342 -4.70 13.46 23.95
N CYS A 343 -5.50 13.74 22.91
CA CYS A 343 -6.89 13.27 22.78
C CYS A 343 -7.11 12.38 21.54
N ASN A 344 -6.47 12.71 20.39
CA ASN A 344 -6.66 12.02 19.13
C ASN A 344 -5.53 10.99 18.92
N ARG A 345 -5.61 9.87 19.60
CA ARG A 345 -4.51 8.92 19.86
C ARG A 345 -4.86 7.50 19.41
N PRO A 346 -4.71 7.17 18.11
CA PRO A 346 -5.03 5.82 17.65
C PRO A 346 -4.13 4.75 18.27
N VAL A 347 -4.69 3.56 18.42
CA VAL A 347 -4.02 2.37 18.94
C VAL A 347 -4.31 1.20 18.02
N VAL A 348 -3.34 0.33 17.78
CA VAL A 348 -3.50 -0.92 17.00
C VAL A 348 -4.66 -1.78 17.57
N ASN A 349 -5.32 -2.53 16.71
CA ASN A 349 -6.47 -3.40 17.05
C ASN A 349 -7.75 -2.68 17.52
N LYS A 350 -7.84 -1.38 17.34
CA LYS A 350 -9.01 -0.59 17.80
C LYS A 350 -9.85 -0.02 16.66
N GLY A 351 -9.66 -0.51 15.45
CA GLY A 351 -10.46 -0.14 14.28
C GLY A 351 -9.86 0.94 13.40
N VAL A 352 -10.63 1.35 12.41
CA VAL A 352 -10.20 2.29 11.37
C VAL A 352 -9.94 3.68 11.98
N VAL A 353 -8.87 4.30 11.54
CA VAL A 353 -8.47 5.65 11.96
C VAL A 353 -8.91 6.66 10.89
N ILE A 354 -9.71 7.66 11.27
CA ILE A 354 -10.01 8.83 10.43
C ILE A 354 -9.00 9.93 10.77
N LYS A 355 -8.30 10.41 9.73
CA LYS A 355 -7.22 11.41 9.86
C LYS A 355 -7.74 12.82 9.59
N TYR A 356 -7.45 13.78 10.47
CA TYR A 356 -7.80 15.20 10.32
C TYR A 356 -6.57 16.07 10.38
N ASN A 357 -6.54 17.14 9.59
CA ASN A 357 -5.45 18.13 9.61
C ASN A 357 -5.97 19.52 9.23
N ALA A 358 -5.79 20.50 10.12
CA ALA A 358 -6.24 21.89 9.88
C ALA A 358 -5.55 22.54 8.65
N ASN A 359 -4.34 22.10 8.28
CA ASN A 359 -3.62 22.58 7.10
C ASN A 359 -4.00 21.82 5.82
N GLN A 360 -5.08 21.02 5.85
CA GLN A 360 -5.61 20.24 4.72
C GLN A 360 -4.57 19.31 4.07
N LYS A 361 -3.66 18.76 4.88
CA LYS A 361 -2.78 17.67 4.46
C LYS A 361 -3.55 16.35 4.34
N TYR A 362 -4.68 16.25 5.04
CA TYR A 362 -5.73 15.27 4.88
C TYR A 362 -7.00 15.99 4.42
N THR A 363 -7.76 15.38 3.52
CA THR A 363 -8.98 15.97 2.93
C THR A 363 -10.18 15.94 3.85
N THR A 364 -10.11 15.19 4.96
CA THR A 364 -11.25 14.98 5.87
C THR A 364 -11.76 16.30 6.44
N ASP A 365 -13.05 16.50 6.30
CA ASP A 365 -13.83 17.54 6.94
C ASP A 365 -14.96 16.94 7.79
N ALA A 366 -15.85 17.79 8.32
CA ALA A 366 -16.97 17.34 9.15
C ALA A 366 -17.99 16.48 8.36
N VAL A 367 -18.20 16.80 7.08
CA VAL A 367 -19.14 16.07 6.21
C VAL A 367 -18.60 14.68 5.89
N SER A 368 -17.40 14.61 5.34
CA SER A 368 -16.78 13.35 4.92
C SER A 368 -16.49 12.44 6.11
N GLY A 369 -16.04 13.01 7.23
CA GLY A 369 -15.85 12.28 8.49
C GLY A 369 -17.14 11.69 9.04
N ALA A 370 -18.27 12.45 8.99
CA ALA A 370 -19.57 11.96 9.45
C ALA A 370 -20.08 10.82 8.58
N VAL A 371 -20.03 10.97 7.24
CA VAL A 371 -20.45 9.94 6.29
C VAL A 371 -19.67 8.64 6.52
N PHE A 372 -18.36 8.71 6.67
CA PHE A 372 -17.56 7.49 6.84
C PHE A 372 -17.74 6.85 8.23
N ARG A 373 -17.96 7.63 9.29
CA ARG A 373 -18.34 7.10 10.62
C ARG A 373 -19.64 6.33 10.57
N ASP A 374 -20.63 6.83 9.86
CA ASP A 374 -21.93 6.17 9.69
C ASP A 374 -21.78 4.86 8.92
N ILE A 375 -20.96 4.82 7.85
CA ILE A 375 -20.64 3.59 7.12
C ILE A 375 -19.95 2.56 8.03
N CYS A 376 -18.98 2.98 8.84
CA CYS A 376 -18.31 2.09 9.79
C CYS A 376 -19.28 1.56 10.86
N ALA A 377 -20.22 2.39 11.33
CA ALA A 377 -21.24 1.96 12.29
C ALA A 377 -22.16 0.89 11.68
N GLU A 378 -22.59 1.07 10.42
CA GLU A 378 -23.36 0.05 9.68
C GLU A 378 -22.57 -1.25 9.42
N ALA A 379 -21.24 -1.16 9.33
CA ALA A 379 -20.33 -2.29 9.18
C ALA A 379 -19.92 -2.94 10.52
N GLU A 380 -20.37 -2.41 11.65
CA GLU A 380 -19.94 -2.82 12.99
C GLU A 380 -18.41 -2.71 13.20
N VAL A 381 -17.77 -1.72 12.55
CA VAL A 381 -16.34 -1.46 12.61
C VAL A 381 -16.04 -0.32 13.56
N PRO A 382 -15.18 -0.52 14.57
CA PRO A 382 -14.77 0.57 15.47
C PRO A 382 -13.99 1.65 14.72
N VAL A 383 -14.14 2.91 15.15
CA VAL A 383 -13.49 4.07 14.54
C VAL A 383 -12.68 4.83 15.58
N GLN A 384 -11.49 5.24 15.20
CA GLN A 384 -10.60 6.11 15.95
C GLN A 384 -10.37 7.42 15.22
N THR A 385 -9.79 8.41 15.89
CA THR A 385 -9.46 9.71 15.29
C THR A 385 -7.97 9.97 15.46
N PHE A 386 -7.34 10.49 14.42
CA PHE A 386 -5.96 10.94 14.44
C PHE A 386 -5.87 12.43 14.09
N THR A 387 -5.08 13.16 14.86
CA THR A 387 -4.51 14.45 14.50
C THR A 387 -3.03 14.46 14.91
N ASN A 388 -2.21 15.21 14.19
CA ASN A 388 -0.86 15.48 14.67
C ASN A 388 -0.88 16.32 15.96
N ARG A 389 0.15 16.20 16.79
CA ARG A 389 0.41 17.21 17.83
C ARG A 389 0.52 18.58 17.16
N SER A 390 0.04 19.63 17.82
CA SER A 390 0.00 20.99 17.27
C SER A 390 1.40 21.55 16.91
N ASP A 391 2.44 21.00 17.51
CA ASP A 391 3.86 21.37 17.29
C ASP A 391 4.58 20.47 16.29
N VAL A 392 3.86 19.50 15.66
CA VAL A 392 4.43 18.56 14.68
C VAL A 392 3.75 18.74 13.34
N ALA A 393 4.52 18.98 12.29
CA ALA A 393 4.01 19.00 10.92
C ALA A 393 3.61 17.59 10.49
N GLY A 394 2.40 17.46 9.96
CA GLY A 394 1.91 16.20 9.34
C GLY A 394 2.49 15.97 7.95
N GLY A 395 2.57 14.70 7.54
CA GLY A 395 2.74 14.31 6.13
C GLY A 395 1.49 14.64 5.31
N SER A 396 1.59 14.50 4.00
CA SER A 396 0.46 14.54 3.07
C SER A 396 0.10 13.10 2.68
N THR A 397 -1.08 12.92 2.08
CA THR A 397 -1.55 11.63 1.57
C THR A 397 -2.06 11.77 0.13
N LEU A 398 -2.60 10.69 -0.41
CA LEU A 398 -3.17 10.64 -1.77
C LEU A 398 -4.37 11.57 -1.96
N GLY A 399 -5.21 11.72 -0.92
CA GLY A 399 -6.51 12.36 -1.02
C GLY A 399 -6.45 13.82 -1.45
N ASN A 400 -5.67 14.65 -0.74
CA ASN A 400 -5.53 16.06 -1.07
C ASN A 400 -4.85 16.29 -2.41
N ILE A 401 -3.95 15.40 -2.82
CA ILE A 401 -3.25 15.47 -4.11
C ILE A 401 -4.22 15.08 -5.24
N SER A 402 -4.92 13.96 -5.12
CA SER A 402 -5.89 13.48 -6.12
C SER A 402 -7.04 14.47 -6.33
N ASN A 403 -7.50 15.14 -5.26
CA ASN A 403 -8.56 16.16 -5.34
C ASN A 403 -8.18 17.39 -6.18
N THR A 404 -6.90 17.61 -6.47
CA THR A 404 -6.48 18.64 -7.43
C THR A 404 -6.83 18.29 -8.87
N GLN A 405 -7.04 17.01 -9.17
CA GLN A 405 -7.38 16.49 -10.50
C GLN A 405 -8.86 16.17 -10.64
N VAL A 406 -9.48 15.61 -9.60
CA VAL A 406 -10.92 15.31 -9.53
C VAL A 406 -11.44 15.76 -8.18
N SER A 407 -12.06 16.94 -8.14
CA SER A 407 -12.55 17.55 -6.90
C SER A 407 -13.88 16.91 -6.47
N LEU A 408 -13.82 16.11 -5.39
CA LEU A 408 -14.98 15.42 -4.85
C LEU A 408 -14.89 15.31 -3.32
N ASN A 409 -15.98 14.90 -2.65
CA ASN A 409 -15.94 14.65 -1.22
C ASN A 409 -14.98 13.51 -0.91
N ALA A 410 -14.10 13.72 0.07
CA ALA A 410 -13.09 12.71 0.42
C ALA A 410 -12.82 12.65 1.92
N VAL A 411 -12.52 11.46 2.40
CA VAL A 411 -12.07 11.18 3.77
C VAL A 411 -10.71 10.49 3.72
N ASP A 412 -9.77 10.91 4.54
CA ASP A 412 -8.51 10.23 4.75
C ASP A 412 -8.60 9.29 5.94
N ILE A 413 -8.30 8.02 5.69
CA ILE A 413 -8.32 6.97 6.71
C ILE A 413 -7.01 6.17 6.70
N GLY A 414 -6.87 5.25 7.65
CA GLY A 414 -5.79 4.26 7.63
C GLY A 414 -5.89 3.32 8.83
N MET A 415 -4.96 2.38 8.94
CA MET A 415 -4.83 1.53 10.10
C MET A 415 -3.65 2.00 10.95
N ALA A 416 -3.81 1.88 12.27
CA ALA A 416 -2.77 2.30 13.20
C ALA A 416 -1.58 1.33 13.16
N GLN A 417 -0.35 1.84 13.02
CA GLN A 417 0.86 1.01 13.00
C GLN A 417 2.02 1.66 13.74
N TRP A 418 3.02 0.86 14.08
CA TRP A 418 4.32 1.30 14.61
C TRP A 418 5.41 1.13 13.56
N ALA A 419 6.48 1.89 13.73
CA ALA A 419 7.67 1.82 12.89
C ALA A 419 7.38 2.05 11.39
N MET A 420 6.40 2.89 11.06
CA MET A 420 6.12 3.32 9.69
C MET A 420 7.41 3.74 8.98
N HIS A 421 7.59 3.34 7.72
CA HIS A 421 8.80 3.56 6.92
C HIS A 421 10.05 2.79 7.38
N SER A 422 9.91 1.82 8.30
CA SER A 422 10.92 0.80 8.54
C SER A 422 10.83 -0.29 7.45
N PRO A 423 11.93 -0.99 7.12
CA PRO A 423 11.81 -2.21 6.29
C PRO A 423 11.01 -3.33 6.96
N TYR A 424 10.63 -3.16 8.24
CA TYR A 424 9.82 -4.12 9.00
C TYR A 424 8.95 -3.38 10.01
N GLU A 425 7.68 -3.21 9.67
CA GLU A 425 6.68 -2.43 10.39
C GLU A 425 5.78 -3.33 11.22
N SER A 426 5.01 -2.77 12.15
CA SER A 426 4.11 -3.55 13.01
C SER A 426 2.72 -2.94 13.11
N GLY A 427 1.70 -3.79 13.00
CA GLY A 427 0.29 -3.42 13.10
C GLY A 427 -0.50 -4.37 14.00
N GLY A 428 -1.80 -4.18 14.06
CA GLY A 428 -2.72 -5.03 14.83
C GLY A 428 -3.29 -6.18 13.99
N VAL A 429 -3.43 -7.35 14.61
CA VAL A 429 -3.98 -8.55 13.93
C VAL A 429 -5.44 -8.39 13.49
N LYS A 430 -6.21 -7.47 14.13
CA LYS A 430 -7.62 -7.23 13.80
C LYS A 430 -7.82 -6.22 12.68
N ASP A 431 -6.82 -5.41 12.43
CA ASP A 431 -6.98 -4.16 11.69
C ASP A 431 -7.26 -4.40 10.21
N THR A 432 -6.64 -5.41 9.59
CA THR A 432 -6.93 -5.79 8.19
C THR A 432 -8.40 -6.16 7.98
N TYR A 433 -8.96 -6.98 8.87
CA TYR A 433 -10.37 -7.36 8.79
C TYR A 433 -11.32 -6.17 8.96
N TYR A 434 -11.01 -5.26 9.89
CA TYR A 434 -11.83 -4.06 10.07
C TYR A 434 -11.80 -3.17 8.82
N LEU A 435 -10.64 -3.04 8.20
CA LEU A 435 -10.50 -2.24 6.98
C LEU A 435 -11.26 -2.88 5.80
N GLU A 436 -11.13 -4.20 5.60
CA GLU A 436 -11.90 -4.97 4.61
C GLU A 436 -13.41 -4.75 4.80
N ALA A 437 -13.90 -4.90 6.02
CA ALA A 437 -15.33 -4.73 6.32
C ALA A 437 -15.84 -3.31 6.06
N ALA A 438 -15.08 -2.28 6.45
CA ALA A 438 -15.44 -0.89 6.23
C ALA A 438 -15.44 -0.54 4.73
N MET A 439 -14.40 -0.93 3.97
CA MET A 439 -14.31 -0.66 2.54
C MET A 439 -15.37 -1.41 1.73
N LYS A 440 -15.65 -2.66 2.08
CA LYS A 440 -16.74 -3.43 1.44
C LYS A 440 -18.09 -2.72 1.63
N LYS A 441 -18.40 -2.34 2.87
CA LYS A 441 -19.64 -1.62 3.18
C LYS A 441 -19.72 -0.28 2.43
N PHE A 442 -18.61 0.44 2.32
CA PHE A 442 -18.51 1.67 1.54
C PHE A 442 -18.88 1.44 0.07
N PHE A 443 -18.33 0.40 -0.57
CA PHE A 443 -18.66 0.08 -1.97
C PHE A 443 -20.13 -0.29 -2.17
N GLU A 444 -20.78 -0.86 -1.17
CA GLU A 444 -22.18 -1.30 -1.20
C GLU A 444 -23.19 -0.17 -0.86
N THR A 445 -22.70 0.98 -0.35
CA THR A 445 -23.52 2.09 0.12
C THR A 445 -23.89 3.03 -1.02
N ASP A 446 -25.16 3.48 -1.08
CA ASP A 446 -25.58 4.61 -1.91
C ASP A 446 -25.11 5.93 -1.28
N ILE A 447 -23.92 6.37 -1.66
CA ILE A 447 -23.32 7.60 -1.13
C ILE A 447 -24.12 8.83 -1.52
N SER A 448 -24.74 8.85 -2.69
CA SER A 448 -25.52 10.01 -3.16
C SER A 448 -26.73 10.31 -2.25
N GLY A 449 -27.23 9.29 -1.56
CA GLY A 449 -28.31 9.43 -0.56
C GLY A 449 -27.84 9.88 0.83
N LYS A 450 -26.51 9.85 1.10
CA LYS A 450 -25.91 10.31 2.37
C LYS A 450 -25.32 11.73 2.28
N LEU A 451 -25.10 12.23 1.08
CA LEU A 451 -24.70 13.62 0.80
C LEU A 451 -25.96 14.50 0.62
N TYR A 452 -25.85 15.80 0.81
CA TYR A 452 -26.96 16.78 0.78
C TYR A 452 -27.91 16.60 -0.39
#